data_95c219e881ff767748fd339371d37654
#
_entry.id   95c219e881ff767748fd339371d37654
#
_cell.length_a   1.000
_cell.length_b   1.000
_cell.length_c   1.000
_cell.angle_alpha   90.00
_cell.angle_beta   90.00
_cell.angle_gamma   90.00
#
_symmetry.space_group_name_H-M   'P 1'
#
loop_
_entity.id
_entity.type
_entity.pdbx_description
1 polymer ?
#
loop_
_entity_poly.entity_id
_entity_poly.type
_entity_poly.pdbx_seq_one_letter_code
_entity_poly.pdbx_strand_id
1 'polypeptide(L)'
;MAASTHVCHYGRLGAHTVNGGDLLRLIAPVEELLVATNPDPGSTLAYLLRVPVGEGIVLRTAGTWPRTKALYCHLVPADEWPDDPDIVERIPLRSCTRRGAAIDIVADRFRENRSQLVFTTARGREAVFWQSPRTRKQARPRVTLPTARAAGVAQLEIVVDAHERYPYRFTHQQVRTTRRALPCGDYGIVLDDILVAAVERKSIPDLIASLSSGRFRYALGELATLPRAAVVVEDRYSQIYRQNRVRPSLVADGIAECQVRWPDVPIVFCESRSLAEEWTYRYLAAAHAWAVAEPAALERIGGPPARWPPDAPQVSASPAAIRDWARRNGLSVAERGRIPSSIRQAWHRSTRASEL
;
A
#
# COMPACT_ATOMS: atom_id res chain seq x y z
N MET A 1 -58.34 2.43 -21.24
CA MET A 1 -58.82 2.43 -19.87
C MET A 1 -57.82 1.77 -18.97
N ALA A 2 -57.39 2.50 -17.94
CA ALA A 2 -56.65 2.14 -16.76
C ALA A 2 -55.31 1.38 -16.94
N ALA A 3 -54.22 2.14 -16.94
CA ALA A 3 -52.87 1.71 -16.65
C ALA A 3 -52.73 1.43 -15.13
N SER A 4 -52.25 0.24 -14.77
CA SER A 4 -51.92 -0.10 -13.38
C SER A 4 -50.43 0.06 -13.16
N THR A 5 -50.08 1.12 -12.46
CA THR A 5 -48.71 1.46 -12.07
C THR A 5 -48.36 0.68 -10.79
N HIS A 6 -47.49 -0.33 -10.88
CA HIS A 6 -46.90 -0.94 -9.68
C HIS A 6 -45.70 -0.12 -9.22
N VAL A 7 -45.90 0.64 -8.17
CA VAL A 7 -44.87 1.33 -7.41
C VAL A 7 -44.23 0.34 -6.44
N CYS A 8 -42.98 -0.04 -6.69
CA CYS A 8 -42.14 -0.72 -5.69
C CYS A 8 -41.71 0.28 -4.62
N HIS A 9 -42.24 0.10 -3.39
CA HIS A 9 -41.73 0.80 -2.22
C HIS A 9 -40.31 0.36 -1.87
N TYR A 10 -39.36 1.19 -2.23
CA TYR A 10 -38.06 1.18 -1.55
C TYR A 10 -38.17 1.95 -0.24
N GLY A 11 -37.91 1.26 0.87
CA GLY A 11 -37.86 1.84 2.20
C GLY A 11 -36.91 3.04 2.26
N ARG A 12 -37.40 4.14 2.83
CA ARG A 12 -36.62 5.33 3.14
C ARG A 12 -35.43 4.97 4.04
N LEU A 13 -34.27 4.84 3.48
CA LEU A 13 -33.03 5.12 4.19
C LEU A 13 -32.86 6.64 4.19
N GLY A 14 -32.74 7.23 5.40
CA GLY A 14 -32.65 8.66 5.59
C GLY A 14 -31.55 9.26 4.73
N ALA A 15 -31.92 10.27 3.95
CA ALA A 15 -30.97 11.11 3.24
C ALA A 15 -30.13 11.89 4.27
N HIS A 16 -29.00 11.33 4.69
CA HIS A 16 -27.93 12.13 5.26
C HIS A 16 -27.35 12.95 4.11
N THR A 17 -27.71 14.22 4.05
CA THR A 17 -27.01 15.21 3.24
C THR A 17 -25.57 15.27 3.72
N VAL A 18 -24.67 14.59 2.99
CA VAL A 18 -23.24 14.72 3.18
C VAL A 18 -22.88 16.14 2.77
N ASN A 19 -22.56 16.98 3.75
CA ASN A 19 -22.17 18.37 3.55
C ASN A 19 -20.87 18.36 2.73
N GLY A 20 -20.72 19.20 1.70
CA GLY A 20 -19.54 19.26 0.83
C GLY A 20 -18.19 19.44 1.59
N GLY A 21 -18.24 19.83 2.87
CA GLY A 21 -17.09 19.82 3.79
C GLY A 21 -16.63 18.43 4.25
N ASP A 22 -17.50 17.41 4.22
CA ASP A 22 -17.13 16.05 4.63
C ASP A 22 -16.48 15.25 3.48
N LEU A 23 -16.79 15.57 2.22
CA LEU A 23 -16.07 15.00 1.07
C LEU A 23 -14.60 15.46 1.02
N LEU A 24 -14.30 16.68 1.50
CA LEU A 24 -12.93 17.19 1.60
C LEU A 24 -12.13 16.53 2.74
N ARG A 25 -12.78 15.91 3.72
CA ARG A 25 -12.11 15.13 4.78
C ARG A 25 -11.71 13.72 4.37
N LEU A 26 -12.22 13.20 3.25
CA LEU A 26 -11.77 11.95 2.63
C LEU A 26 -10.54 12.12 1.72
N ILE A 27 -10.12 13.37 1.45
CA ILE A 27 -8.83 13.66 0.84
C ILE A 27 -7.82 13.60 1.97
N ALA A 28 -6.98 12.58 1.98
CA ALA A 28 -5.84 12.47 2.89
C ALA A 28 -5.09 13.82 2.94
N PRO A 29 -4.57 14.24 4.12
CA PRO A 29 -3.81 15.48 4.21
C PRO A 29 -2.73 15.47 3.15
N VAL A 30 -2.56 16.60 2.45
CA VAL A 30 -1.53 16.76 1.42
C VAL A 30 -0.19 16.52 2.10
N GLU A 31 0.39 15.35 1.89
CA GLU A 31 1.71 15.01 2.40
C GLU A 31 2.74 15.87 1.66
N GLU A 32 3.71 16.39 2.37
CA GLU A 32 4.78 17.20 1.80
C GLU A 32 6.13 16.51 1.97
N LEU A 33 6.91 16.49 0.90
CA LEU A 33 8.33 16.22 0.95
C LEU A 33 9.03 17.53 1.32
N LEU A 34 9.77 17.53 2.43
CA LEU A 34 10.46 18.72 2.92
C LEU A 34 11.95 18.63 2.61
N VAL A 35 12.50 19.69 2.08
CA VAL A 35 13.94 19.85 1.88
C VAL A 35 14.41 21.04 2.72
N ALA A 36 15.36 20.79 3.63
CA ALA A 36 15.96 21.81 4.48
C ALA A 36 17.47 21.89 4.24
N THR A 37 18.07 23.00 4.59
CA THR A 37 19.53 23.15 4.67
C THR A 37 20.09 22.20 5.72
N ASN A 38 21.17 21.49 5.40
CA ASN A 38 21.86 20.65 6.37
C ASN A 38 22.65 21.56 7.35
N PRO A 39 22.36 21.53 8.64
CA PRO A 39 23.04 22.39 9.61
C PRO A 39 24.49 21.99 9.89
N ASP A 40 24.94 20.80 9.44
CA ASP A 40 26.31 20.34 9.62
C ASP A 40 27.25 20.96 8.55
N PRO A 41 28.10 21.95 8.91
CA PRO A 41 28.98 22.62 7.97
C PRO A 41 30.13 21.72 7.45
N GLY A 42 30.40 20.60 8.12
CA GLY A 42 31.40 19.61 7.71
C GLY A 42 30.87 18.60 6.68
N SER A 43 29.56 18.60 6.41
CA SER A 43 28.94 17.66 5.49
C SER A 43 29.06 18.11 4.02
N THR A 44 29.48 17.20 3.16
CA THR A 44 29.44 17.41 1.69
C THR A 44 28.03 17.33 1.11
N LEU A 45 27.04 16.88 1.89
CA LEU A 45 25.63 16.78 1.53
C LEU A 45 24.88 17.98 2.10
N ALA A 46 24.61 18.96 1.24
CA ALA A 46 24.13 20.28 1.63
C ALA A 46 22.68 20.32 2.15
N TYR A 47 21.91 19.27 1.97
CA TYR A 47 20.49 19.27 2.29
C TYR A 47 20.08 18.08 3.14
N LEU A 48 19.05 18.29 3.96
CA LEU A 48 18.24 17.27 4.61
C LEU A 48 16.93 17.11 3.85
N LEU A 49 16.52 15.88 3.64
CA LEU A 49 15.26 15.52 3.00
C LEU A 49 14.41 14.75 3.99
N ARG A 50 13.19 15.23 4.26
CA ARG A 50 12.21 14.49 5.06
C ARG A 50 11.11 13.95 4.18
N VAL A 51 11.01 12.61 4.12
CA VAL A 51 10.04 11.87 3.30
C VAL A 51 8.89 11.42 4.20
N PRO A 52 7.62 11.71 3.87
CA PRO A 52 6.46 11.39 4.70
C PRO A 52 6.05 9.91 4.54
N VAL A 53 6.90 8.98 4.98
CA VAL A 53 6.62 7.55 5.03
C VAL A 53 6.82 7.07 6.46
N GLY A 54 5.79 6.47 7.05
CA GLY A 54 5.80 6.09 8.47
C GLY A 54 5.89 7.33 9.37
N GLU A 55 6.83 7.33 10.31
CA GLU A 55 7.10 8.48 11.21
C GLU A 55 7.90 9.60 10.51
N GLY A 56 8.26 9.40 9.25
CA GLY A 56 9.10 10.28 8.46
C GLY A 56 10.54 9.77 8.38
N ILE A 57 11.04 9.58 7.15
CA ILE A 57 12.41 9.16 6.88
C ILE A 57 13.24 10.40 6.60
N VAL A 58 14.39 10.52 7.26
CA VAL A 58 15.32 11.63 7.08
C VAL A 58 16.56 11.16 6.32
N LEU A 59 16.95 11.91 5.29
CA LEU A 59 18.09 11.61 4.45
C LEU A 59 18.94 12.86 4.25
N ARG A 60 20.26 12.72 4.29
CA ARG A 60 21.20 13.74 3.77
C ARG A 60 21.32 13.57 2.26
N THR A 61 21.30 14.67 1.49
CA THR A 61 21.37 14.65 0.04
C THR A 61 22.15 15.86 -0.52
N ALA A 62 22.71 15.70 -1.72
CA ALA A 62 23.47 16.76 -2.40
C ALA A 62 22.60 17.70 -3.25
N GLY A 63 21.29 17.47 -3.33
CA GLY A 63 20.40 18.30 -4.15
C GLY A 63 18.94 18.16 -3.75
N THR A 64 18.11 19.10 -4.21
CA THR A 64 16.69 19.20 -3.84
C THR A 64 15.77 18.33 -4.71
N TRP A 65 16.25 17.85 -5.87
CA TRP A 65 15.51 16.95 -6.76
C TRP A 65 16.44 16.30 -7.79
N PRO A 66 16.26 15.02 -8.18
CA PRO A 66 17.12 14.33 -9.15
C PRO A 66 16.77 14.68 -10.59
N ARG A 67 17.10 15.91 -11.04
CA ARG A 67 16.76 16.43 -12.38
C ARG A 67 17.62 15.85 -13.49
N THR A 68 18.94 15.91 -13.34
CA THR A 68 19.90 15.56 -14.39
C THR A 68 20.65 14.25 -14.11
N LYS A 69 20.89 13.93 -12.86
CA LYS A 69 21.56 12.73 -12.39
C LYS A 69 20.86 12.17 -11.15
N ALA A 70 21.02 10.87 -10.88
CA ALA A 70 20.62 10.31 -9.62
C ALA A 70 21.45 10.94 -8.49
N LEU A 71 20.81 11.23 -7.37
CA LEU A 71 21.44 11.74 -6.17
C LEU A 71 21.73 10.59 -5.22
N TYR A 72 22.96 10.55 -4.72
CA TYR A 72 23.28 9.71 -3.58
C TYR A 72 22.73 10.36 -2.33
N CYS A 73 22.05 9.57 -1.51
CA CYS A 73 21.51 10.00 -0.24
C CYS A 73 22.04 9.10 0.88
N HIS A 74 22.14 9.66 2.05
CA HIS A 74 22.54 8.94 3.25
C HIS A 74 21.41 8.96 4.26
N LEU A 75 20.98 7.78 4.70
CA LEU A 75 19.96 7.65 5.73
C LEU A 75 20.53 8.11 7.07
N VAL A 76 19.78 8.93 7.78
CA VAL A 76 20.14 9.43 9.09
C VAL A 76 18.99 9.21 10.08
N PRO A 77 19.28 9.17 11.39
CA PRO A 77 18.26 9.09 12.42
C PRO A 77 17.24 10.24 12.32
N ALA A 78 15.99 9.97 12.70
CA ALA A 78 14.90 10.96 12.58
C ALA A 78 15.11 12.19 13.47
N ASP A 79 15.86 12.08 14.56
CA ASP A 79 16.24 13.14 15.47
C ASP A 79 17.29 14.10 14.90
N GLU A 80 17.95 13.74 13.79
CA GLU A 80 18.80 14.68 13.04
C GLU A 80 17.99 15.74 12.27
N TRP A 81 16.65 15.58 12.14
CA TRP A 81 15.82 16.64 11.61
C TRP A 81 15.69 17.78 12.63
N PRO A 82 16.12 19.02 12.30
CA PRO A 82 16.13 20.12 13.24
C PRO A 82 14.73 20.46 13.77
N ASP A 83 14.64 20.93 15.00
CA ASP A 83 13.38 21.44 15.58
C ASP A 83 12.89 22.70 14.85
N ASP A 84 13.81 23.54 14.35
CA ASP A 84 13.54 24.72 13.53
C ASP A 84 14.34 24.61 12.22
N PRO A 85 13.82 23.85 11.22
CA PRO A 85 14.54 23.60 9.99
C PRO A 85 14.49 24.82 9.06
N ASP A 86 15.64 25.18 8.49
CA ASP A 86 15.74 26.13 7.37
C ASP A 86 15.22 25.47 6.09
N ILE A 87 13.92 25.62 5.83
CA ILE A 87 13.22 24.96 4.71
C ILE A 87 13.55 25.64 3.39
N VAL A 88 14.25 24.93 2.53
CA VAL A 88 14.61 25.37 1.17
C VAL A 88 13.46 25.11 0.18
N GLU A 89 12.80 23.96 0.28
CA GLU A 89 11.72 23.58 -0.64
C GLU A 89 10.66 22.74 0.09
N ARG A 90 9.37 23.10 -0.10
CA ARG A 90 8.21 22.28 0.27
C ARG A 90 7.59 21.74 -1.00
N ILE A 91 7.49 20.42 -1.12
CA ILE A 91 6.99 19.76 -2.32
C ILE A 91 5.71 19.01 -1.95
N PRO A 92 4.53 19.56 -2.26
CA PRO A 92 3.27 18.86 -2.09
C PRO A 92 3.27 17.55 -2.89
N LEU A 93 2.77 16.48 -2.30
CA LEU A 93 2.78 15.16 -2.92
C LEU A 93 1.36 14.71 -3.27
N ARG A 94 1.22 14.11 -4.44
CA ARG A 94 0.02 13.34 -4.84
C ARG A 94 0.07 11.93 -4.28
N SER A 95 1.27 11.36 -4.15
CA SER A 95 1.47 10.07 -3.50
C SER A 95 2.92 9.88 -3.06
N CYS A 96 3.09 9.17 -1.96
CA CYS A 96 4.37 8.70 -1.47
C CYS A 96 4.18 7.27 -0.99
N THR A 97 4.64 6.28 -1.78
CA THR A 97 4.30 4.87 -1.54
C THR A 97 5.56 4.02 -1.48
N ARG A 98 5.72 3.28 -0.40
CA ARG A 98 6.79 2.30 -0.26
C ARG A 98 6.47 1.03 -1.05
N ARG A 99 7.46 0.53 -1.78
CA ARG A 99 7.40 -0.76 -2.50
C ARG A 99 8.70 -1.54 -2.26
N GLY A 100 8.65 -2.45 -1.31
CA GLY A 100 9.85 -3.16 -0.89
C GLY A 100 10.95 -2.18 -0.45
N ALA A 101 12.15 -2.32 -1.01
CA ALA A 101 13.29 -1.43 -0.75
C ALA A 101 13.29 -0.15 -1.59
N ALA A 102 12.11 0.33 -2.04
CA ALA A 102 11.98 1.56 -2.79
C ALA A 102 10.77 2.38 -2.32
N ILE A 103 10.88 3.71 -2.43
CA ILE A 103 9.79 4.65 -2.18
C ILE A 103 9.53 5.42 -3.46
N ASP A 104 8.33 5.25 -4.00
CA ASP A 104 7.84 5.98 -5.17
C ASP A 104 7.23 7.31 -4.72
N ILE A 105 7.69 8.40 -5.30
CA ILE A 105 7.29 9.77 -4.97
C ILE A 105 6.67 10.41 -6.20
N VAL A 106 5.44 10.92 -6.06
CA VAL A 106 4.74 11.71 -7.08
C VAL A 106 4.40 13.07 -6.51
N ALA A 107 5.15 14.09 -6.93
CA ALA A 107 4.91 15.47 -6.54
C ALA A 107 3.68 16.04 -7.25
N ASP A 108 2.96 16.96 -6.58
CA ASP A 108 1.83 17.69 -7.15
C ASP A 108 2.32 18.88 -7.97
N ARG A 109 2.98 18.58 -9.08
CA ARG A 109 3.44 19.57 -10.07
C ARG A 109 3.39 18.98 -11.48
N PHE A 110 3.31 19.86 -12.50
CA PHE A 110 3.11 19.45 -13.88
C PHE A 110 4.32 18.74 -14.51
N ARG A 111 5.55 19.20 -14.22
CA ARG A 111 6.79 18.66 -14.80
C ARG A 111 7.70 18.11 -13.73
N GLU A 112 8.54 17.11 -14.10
CA GLU A 112 9.51 16.47 -13.19
C GLU A 112 8.88 16.04 -11.87
N ASN A 113 7.67 15.51 -11.96
CA ASN A 113 6.83 15.20 -10.80
C ASN A 113 7.04 13.80 -10.22
N ARG A 114 7.86 12.95 -10.85
CA ARG A 114 8.09 11.56 -10.42
C ARG A 114 9.52 11.33 -10.03
N SER A 115 9.73 10.70 -8.91
CA SER A 115 11.03 10.22 -8.46
C SER A 115 10.89 8.96 -7.62
N GLN A 116 12.01 8.31 -7.35
CA GLN A 116 12.07 7.09 -6.55
C GLN A 116 13.33 7.12 -5.68
N LEU A 117 13.19 6.84 -4.41
CA LEU A 117 14.28 6.50 -3.50
C LEU A 117 14.46 4.98 -3.52
N VAL A 118 15.69 4.52 -3.75
CA VAL A 118 16.03 3.10 -3.81
C VAL A 118 17.07 2.80 -2.74
N PHE A 119 16.67 2.00 -1.77
CA PHE A 119 17.53 1.51 -0.69
C PHE A 119 18.25 0.25 -1.16
N THR A 120 19.56 0.26 -1.14
CA THR A 120 20.39 -0.82 -1.69
C THR A 120 21.71 -0.94 -0.94
N THR A 121 22.50 -1.94 -1.28
CA THR A 121 23.87 -2.08 -0.79
C THR A 121 24.82 -1.80 -1.96
N ALA A 122 25.69 -0.82 -1.81
CA ALA A 122 26.72 -0.50 -2.78
C ALA A 122 28.11 -0.66 -2.13
N ARG A 123 28.97 -1.50 -2.72
CA ARG A 123 30.32 -1.81 -2.21
C ARG A 123 30.31 -2.26 -0.74
N GLY A 124 29.34 -3.09 -0.35
CA GLY A 124 29.21 -3.61 1.01
C GLY A 124 28.70 -2.61 2.07
N ARG A 125 28.26 -1.41 1.65
CA ARG A 125 27.66 -0.39 2.53
C ARG A 125 26.24 -0.07 2.09
N GLU A 126 25.39 0.25 3.03
CA GLU A 126 24.05 0.76 2.74
C GLU A 126 24.13 2.06 1.94
N ALA A 127 23.29 2.16 0.93
CA ALA A 127 23.22 3.30 0.04
C ALA A 127 21.78 3.58 -0.38
N VAL A 128 21.44 4.86 -0.44
CA VAL A 128 20.13 5.30 -0.96
C VAL A 128 20.39 6.12 -2.22
N PHE A 129 19.71 5.78 -3.31
CA PHE A 129 19.75 6.56 -4.54
C PHE A 129 18.39 7.20 -4.81
N TRP A 130 18.38 8.52 -4.89
CA TRP A 130 17.22 9.27 -5.34
C TRP A 130 17.30 9.51 -6.83
N GLN A 131 16.35 8.96 -7.58
CA GLN A 131 16.36 8.97 -9.05
C GLN A 131 15.01 9.37 -9.63
N SER A 132 15.01 10.02 -10.78
CA SER A 132 13.84 10.30 -11.61
C SER A 132 13.72 9.26 -12.75
N PRO A 133 12.57 9.16 -13.45
CA PRO A 133 12.46 8.32 -14.63
C PRO A 133 13.51 8.62 -15.70
N ARG A 134 13.96 9.88 -15.79
CA ARG A 134 15.01 10.32 -16.72
C ARG A 134 16.37 9.77 -16.33
N THR A 135 16.74 9.87 -15.05
CA THR A 135 18.04 9.40 -14.55
C THR A 135 18.09 7.88 -14.45
N ARG A 136 16.95 7.22 -14.19
CA ARG A 136 16.82 5.77 -14.16
C ARG A 136 17.13 5.10 -15.50
N LYS A 137 16.78 5.74 -16.62
CA LYS A 137 17.10 5.22 -17.97
C LYS A 137 18.63 5.12 -18.21
N GLN A 138 19.39 6.00 -17.62
CA GLN A 138 20.86 6.00 -17.74
C GLN A 138 21.53 4.92 -16.88
N ALA A 139 20.88 4.50 -15.78
CA ALA A 139 21.42 3.53 -14.83
C ALA A 139 21.03 2.07 -15.11
N ARG A 140 20.20 1.80 -16.13
CA ARG A 140 19.80 0.42 -16.45
C ARG A 140 20.97 -0.33 -17.11
N PRO A 141 21.55 -1.37 -16.47
CA PRO A 141 22.34 -2.34 -17.19
C PRO A 141 21.46 -2.98 -18.28
N ARG A 142 22.00 -3.20 -19.46
CA ARG A 142 21.36 -4.03 -20.51
C ARG A 142 21.38 -5.48 -20.04
N VAL A 143 20.41 -5.86 -19.21
CA VAL A 143 20.22 -7.25 -18.81
C VAL A 143 19.06 -7.80 -19.61
N THR A 144 19.35 -8.70 -20.54
CA THR A 144 18.33 -9.55 -21.16
C THR A 144 18.01 -10.65 -20.17
N LEU A 145 16.91 -10.50 -19.43
CA LEU A 145 16.44 -11.56 -18.54
C LEU A 145 15.86 -12.69 -19.40
N PRO A 146 16.24 -13.95 -19.14
CA PRO A 146 15.58 -15.08 -19.80
C PRO A 146 14.10 -15.08 -19.43
N THR A 147 13.24 -15.13 -20.44
CA THR A 147 11.78 -15.02 -20.32
C THR A 147 11.09 -16.22 -19.65
N ALA A 148 11.83 -17.30 -19.38
CA ALA A 148 11.29 -18.56 -18.89
C ALA A 148 10.89 -18.57 -17.41
N ARG A 149 11.26 -17.55 -16.62
CA ARG A 149 10.98 -17.49 -15.16
C ARG A 149 10.23 -16.22 -14.81
N ALA A 150 9.10 -16.35 -14.13
CA ALA A 150 8.40 -15.19 -13.60
C ALA A 150 9.16 -14.62 -12.40
N ALA A 151 9.30 -13.29 -12.32
CA ALA A 151 9.96 -12.54 -11.24
C ALA A 151 11.38 -13.03 -10.87
N GLY A 152 12.05 -13.80 -11.75
CA GLY A 152 13.39 -14.36 -11.47
C GLY A 152 13.42 -15.48 -10.43
N VAL A 153 12.28 -15.99 -9.97
CA VAL A 153 12.18 -17.06 -8.97
C VAL A 153 12.58 -18.39 -9.61
N ALA A 154 13.65 -19.00 -9.06
CA ALA A 154 14.20 -20.24 -9.61
C ALA A 154 13.36 -21.49 -9.25
N GLN A 155 12.75 -21.49 -8.06
CA GLN A 155 11.93 -22.58 -7.54
C GLN A 155 10.69 -21.97 -6.89
N LEU A 156 9.67 -21.73 -7.71
CA LEU A 156 8.37 -21.30 -7.23
C LEU A 156 7.55 -22.53 -6.83
N GLU A 157 6.93 -22.49 -5.68
CA GLU A 157 5.93 -23.46 -5.26
C GLU A 157 4.57 -22.76 -5.15
N ILE A 158 3.58 -23.28 -5.87
CA ILE A 158 2.19 -22.83 -5.80
C ILE A 158 1.37 -23.90 -5.09
N VAL A 159 0.72 -23.51 -4.01
CA VAL A 159 -0.26 -24.34 -3.33
C VAL A 159 -1.59 -24.20 -4.07
N VAL A 160 -2.14 -25.34 -4.49
CA VAL A 160 -3.47 -25.44 -5.10
C VAL A 160 -4.45 -25.90 -4.03
N ASP A 161 -5.59 -25.22 -3.89
CA ASP A 161 -6.59 -25.63 -2.92
C ASP A 161 -7.07 -27.06 -3.19
N ALA A 162 -7.24 -27.81 -2.12
CA ALA A 162 -7.68 -29.21 -2.18
C ALA A 162 -9.08 -29.36 -2.80
N HIS A 163 -9.92 -28.33 -2.68
CA HIS A 163 -11.29 -28.31 -3.20
C HIS A 163 -11.39 -27.85 -4.65
N GLU A 164 -10.31 -27.31 -5.25
CA GLU A 164 -10.30 -26.93 -6.67
C GLU A 164 -10.39 -28.18 -7.56
N ARG A 165 -11.50 -28.29 -8.28
CA ARG A 165 -11.81 -29.49 -9.09
C ARG A 165 -11.09 -29.51 -10.44
N TYR A 166 -10.82 -28.33 -10.99
CA TYR A 166 -10.24 -28.15 -12.32
C TYR A 166 -9.00 -27.25 -12.27
N PRO A 167 -7.94 -27.66 -11.55
CA PRO A 167 -6.79 -26.82 -11.34
C PRO A 167 -6.04 -26.54 -12.65
N TYR A 168 -5.30 -25.43 -12.65
CA TYR A 168 -4.29 -25.15 -13.66
C TYR A 168 -3.18 -26.21 -13.59
N ARG A 169 -2.62 -26.54 -14.73
CA ARG A 169 -1.55 -27.56 -14.84
C ARG A 169 -0.16 -26.93 -14.79
N PHE A 170 -0.04 -25.67 -15.15
CA PHE A 170 1.23 -24.92 -15.22
C PHE A 170 2.31 -25.64 -16.06
N THR A 171 1.89 -26.28 -17.16
CA THR A 171 2.76 -27.17 -17.96
C THR A 171 3.89 -26.44 -18.67
N HIS A 172 3.75 -25.13 -18.88
CA HIS A 172 4.73 -24.27 -19.56
C HIS A 172 5.52 -23.36 -18.61
N GLN A 173 5.20 -23.41 -17.33
CA GLN A 173 5.79 -22.57 -16.29
C GLN A 173 6.76 -23.37 -15.43
N GLN A 174 7.84 -22.73 -14.98
CA GLN A 174 8.77 -23.34 -14.02
C GLN A 174 8.22 -23.19 -12.59
N VAL A 175 7.35 -24.11 -12.22
CA VAL A 175 6.68 -24.12 -10.92
C VAL A 175 6.45 -25.55 -10.44
N ARG A 176 6.56 -25.77 -9.15
CA ARG A 176 6.08 -26.97 -8.47
C ARG A 176 4.71 -26.68 -7.88
N THR A 177 3.76 -27.60 -8.05
CA THR A 177 2.45 -27.49 -7.44
C THR A 177 2.28 -28.51 -6.33
N THR A 178 1.69 -28.10 -5.21
CA THR A 178 1.28 -28.97 -4.10
C THR A 178 -0.21 -28.76 -3.83
N ARG A 179 -0.91 -29.83 -3.41
CA ARG A 179 -2.33 -29.73 -3.03
C ARG A 179 -2.47 -29.71 -1.52
N ARG A 180 -3.08 -28.62 -1.01
CA ARG A 180 -3.38 -28.45 0.40
C ARG A 180 -4.62 -27.57 0.53
N ALA A 181 -5.41 -27.74 1.59
CA ALA A 181 -6.52 -26.84 1.88
C ALA A 181 -5.98 -25.42 2.14
N LEU A 182 -6.53 -24.42 1.43
CA LEU A 182 -6.26 -23.02 1.64
C LEU A 182 -7.40 -22.38 2.44
N PRO A 183 -7.13 -21.40 3.30
CA PRO A 183 -8.18 -20.68 4.02
C PRO A 183 -9.03 -19.84 3.08
N CYS A 184 -8.48 -19.34 1.96
CA CYS A 184 -9.20 -18.63 0.90
C CYS A 184 -8.41 -18.69 -0.41
N GLY A 185 -9.11 -18.53 -1.55
CA GLY A 185 -8.54 -18.60 -2.90
C GLY A 185 -8.28 -20.03 -3.38
N ASP A 186 -8.06 -20.18 -4.67
CA ASP A 186 -7.83 -21.47 -5.33
C ASP A 186 -6.34 -21.79 -5.50
N TYR A 187 -5.48 -20.75 -5.54
CA TYR A 187 -4.03 -20.84 -5.69
C TYR A 187 -3.35 -19.90 -4.72
N GLY A 188 -2.27 -20.33 -4.07
CA GLY A 188 -1.60 -19.50 -3.08
C GLY A 188 -0.09 -19.69 -3.02
N ILE A 189 0.58 -18.72 -2.41
CA ILE A 189 1.96 -18.78 -1.96
C ILE A 189 1.96 -18.85 -0.45
N VAL A 190 2.62 -19.87 0.07
CA VAL A 190 2.79 -20.07 1.52
C VAL A 190 4.28 -19.98 1.82
N LEU A 191 4.65 -19.13 2.74
CA LEU A 191 6.00 -18.96 3.28
C LEU A 191 5.92 -19.12 4.80
N ASP A 192 6.76 -19.97 5.36
CA ASP A 192 6.81 -20.22 6.82
C ASP A 192 5.41 -20.52 7.41
N ASP A 193 4.64 -21.39 6.72
CA ASP A 193 3.24 -21.74 7.01
C ASP A 193 2.22 -20.60 6.98
N ILE A 194 2.61 -19.42 6.50
CA ILE A 194 1.73 -18.26 6.33
C ILE A 194 1.33 -18.12 4.87
N LEU A 195 0.03 -18.04 4.60
CA LEU A 195 -0.49 -17.70 3.27
C LEU A 195 -0.24 -16.20 2.99
N VAL A 196 0.75 -15.90 2.15
CA VAL A 196 1.16 -14.52 1.84
C VAL A 196 0.48 -13.96 0.61
N ALA A 197 0.00 -14.82 -0.27
CA ALA A 197 -0.75 -14.41 -1.45
C ALA A 197 -1.74 -15.48 -1.89
N ALA A 198 -2.90 -15.07 -2.41
CA ALA A 198 -3.87 -15.97 -3.03
C ALA A 198 -4.49 -15.39 -4.30
N VAL A 199 -4.88 -16.31 -5.20
CA VAL A 199 -5.68 -16.00 -6.39
C VAL A 199 -6.92 -16.87 -6.38
N GLU A 200 -8.06 -16.22 -6.46
CA GLU A 200 -9.37 -16.84 -6.67
C GLU A 200 -9.67 -16.91 -8.17
N ARG A 201 -10.01 -18.09 -8.68
CA ARG A 201 -10.38 -18.35 -10.07
C ARG A 201 -11.88 -18.34 -10.28
N LYS A 202 -12.35 -17.64 -11.28
CA LYS A 202 -13.78 -17.60 -11.63
C LYS A 202 -14.00 -17.83 -13.13
N SER A 203 -14.94 -18.67 -13.46
CA SER A 203 -15.59 -18.60 -14.77
C SER A 203 -16.63 -17.47 -14.78
N ILE A 204 -17.06 -17.00 -15.95
CA ILE A 204 -18.16 -16.01 -16.05
C ILE A 204 -19.45 -16.51 -15.36
N PRO A 205 -19.91 -17.76 -15.59
CA PRO A 205 -21.08 -18.26 -14.90
C PRO A 205 -20.93 -18.27 -13.37
N ASP A 206 -19.77 -18.68 -12.86
CA ASP A 206 -19.51 -18.72 -11.41
C ASP A 206 -19.41 -17.32 -10.80
N LEU A 207 -18.81 -16.36 -11.52
CA LEU A 207 -18.78 -14.95 -11.12
C LEU A 207 -20.20 -14.39 -10.98
N ILE A 208 -21.04 -14.59 -11.99
CA ILE A 208 -22.43 -14.13 -11.99
C ILE A 208 -23.23 -14.77 -10.87
N ALA A 209 -23.12 -16.09 -10.70
CA ALA A 209 -23.81 -16.82 -9.65
C ALA A 209 -23.38 -16.37 -8.25
N SER A 210 -22.09 -16.13 -8.05
CA SER A 210 -21.55 -15.66 -6.76
C SER A 210 -21.88 -14.20 -6.47
N LEU A 211 -21.91 -13.32 -7.47
CA LEU A 211 -22.39 -11.95 -7.34
C LEU A 211 -23.88 -11.91 -6.96
N SER A 212 -24.71 -12.67 -7.69
CA SER A 212 -26.16 -12.71 -7.47
C SER A 212 -26.55 -13.26 -6.10
N SER A 213 -25.78 -14.22 -5.58
CA SER A 213 -26.00 -14.80 -4.24
C SER A 213 -25.32 -14.02 -3.11
N GLY A 214 -24.55 -12.99 -3.39
CA GLY A 214 -23.76 -12.23 -2.42
C GLY A 214 -22.47 -12.94 -1.94
N ARG A 215 -22.25 -14.21 -2.30
CA ARG A 215 -21.06 -14.99 -1.87
C ARG A 215 -19.75 -14.39 -2.33
N PHE A 216 -19.75 -13.69 -3.47
CA PHE A 216 -18.53 -13.06 -3.99
C PHE A 216 -17.98 -11.98 -3.06
N ARG A 217 -18.87 -11.24 -2.39
CA ARG A 217 -18.47 -10.21 -1.39
C ARG A 217 -17.77 -10.82 -0.18
N TYR A 218 -18.25 -11.97 0.29
CA TYR A 218 -17.58 -12.68 1.39
C TYR A 218 -16.20 -13.18 0.97
N ALA A 219 -16.09 -13.81 -0.22
CA ALA A 219 -14.80 -14.25 -0.74
C ALA A 219 -13.79 -13.09 -0.92
N LEU A 220 -14.24 -11.92 -1.40
CA LEU A 220 -13.40 -10.73 -1.48
C LEU A 220 -13.00 -10.21 -0.09
N GLY A 221 -13.89 -10.27 0.90
CA GLY A 221 -13.59 -9.92 2.28
C GLY A 221 -12.51 -10.81 2.89
N GLU A 222 -12.57 -12.13 2.64
CA GLU A 222 -11.55 -13.09 3.08
C GLU A 222 -10.21 -12.83 2.35
N LEU A 223 -10.24 -12.67 1.04
CA LEU A 223 -9.04 -12.35 0.25
C LEU A 223 -8.37 -11.03 0.67
N ALA A 224 -9.16 -10.04 1.04
CA ALA A 224 -8.66 -8.74 1.49
C ALA A 224 -7.90 -8.80 2.83
N THR A 225 -8.02 -9.90 3.59
CA THR A 225 -7.22 -10.10 4.81
C THR A 225 -5.78 -10.49 4.51
N LEU A 226 -5.49 -10.94 3.29
CA LEU A 226 -4.15 -11.36 2.89
C LEU A 226 -3.29 -10.16 2.47
N PRO A 227 -1.97 -10.26 2.64
CA PRO A 227 -1.04 -9.23 2.16
C PRO A 227 -1.17 -8.97 0.66
N ARG A 228 -1.45 -10.00 -0.14
CA ARG A 228 -1.66 -9.89 -1.59
C ARG A 228 -2.74 -10.87 -2.03
N ALA A 229 -3.72 -10.39 -2.76
CA ALA A 229 -4.77 -11.25 -3.32
C ALA A 229 -5.27 -10.71 -4.65
N ALA A 230 -5.89 -11.57 -5.44
CA ALA A 230 -6.55 -11.18 -6.67
C ALA A 230 -7.64 -12.20 -7.06
N VAL A 231 -8.55 -11.77 -7.91
CA VAL A 231 -9.50 -12.64 -8.60
C VAL A 231 -9.13 -12.66 -10.08
N VAL A 232 -9.00 -13.84 -10.65
CA VAL A 232 -8.82 -14.04 -12.09
C VAL A 232 -10.08 -14.63 -12.72
N VAL A 233 -10.58 -13.97 -13.77
CA VAL A 233 -11.74 -14.41 -14.53
C VAL A 233 -11.29 -14.97 -15.86
N GLU A 234 -11.67 -16.23 -16.17
CA GLU A 234 -11.21 -16.99 -17.33
C GLU A 234 -12.00 -16.63 -18.61
N ASP A 235 -12.22 -15.34 -18.87
CA ASP A 235 -12.89 -14.87 -20.09
C ASP A 235 -12.70 -13.37 -20.28
N ARG A 236 -13.22 -12.83 -21.38
CA ARG A 236 -13.24 -11.39 -21.67
C ARG A 236 -14.32 -10.68 -20.87
N TYR A 237 -14.06 -9.48 -20.40
CA TYR A 237 -15.06 -8.63 -19.76
C TYR A 237 -16.32 -8.45 -20.62
N SER A 238 -16.18 -8.38 -21.96
CA SER A 238 -17.29 -8.25 -22.90
C SER A 238 -18.28 -9.43 -22.86
N GLN A 239 -17.89 -10.59 -22.36
CA GLN A 239 -18.78 -11.74 -22.24
C GLN A 239 -19.86 -11.58 -21.17
N ILE A 240 -19.68 -10.66 -20.25
CA ILE A 240 -20.72 -10.27 -19.28
C ILE A 240 -21.96 -9.78 -20.03
N TYR A 241 -21.76 -9.02 -21.11
CA TYR A 241 -22.85 -8.43 -21.92
C TYR A 241 -23.53 -9.41 -22.88
N ARG A 242 -23.03 -10.65 -22.98
CA ARG A 242 -23.63 -11.73 -23.77
C ARG A 242 -24.51 -12.68 -22.93
N GLN A 243 -24.61 -12.42 -21.63
CA GLN A 243 -25.40 -13.27 -20.75
C GLN A 243 -26.88 -12.93 -20.84
N ASN A 244 -27.71 -13.98 -21.03
CA ASN A 244 -29.16 -13.79 -21.19
C ASN A 244 -29.97 -14.03 -19.89
N ARG A 245 -29.34 -14.63 -18.86
CA ARG A 245 -30.03 -15.02 -17.61
C ARG A 245 -30.10 -13.92 -16.57
N VAL A 246 -29.17 -12.97 -16.61
CA VAL A 246 -29.08 -11.85 -15.70
C VAL A 246 -28.85 -10.59 -16.52
N ARG A 247 -29.43 -9.45 -16.11
CA ARG A 247 -29.19 -8.17 -16.80
C ARG A 247 -27.70 -7.83 -16.73
N PRO A 248 -27.02 -7.64 -17.88
CA PRO A 248 -25.57 -7.38 -17.89
C PRO A 248 -25.16 -6.17 -17.06
N SER A 249 -25.99 -5.13 -17.00
CA SER A 249 -25.75 -3.94 -16.18
C SER A 249 -25.60 -4.27 -14.69
N LEU A 250 -26.45 -5.16 -14.14
CA LEU A 250 -26.37 -5.56 -12.74
C LEU A 250 -25.04 -6.28 -12.42
N VAL A 251 -24.55 -7.07 -13.37
CA VAL A 251 -23.27 -7.76 -13.21
C VAL A 251 -22.11 -6.75 -13.27
N ALA A 252 -22.15 -5.83 -14.24
CA ALA A 252 -21.14 -4.79 -14.41
C ALA A 252 -21.08 -3.85 -13.19
N ASP A 253 -22.25 -3.41 -12.70
CA ASP A 253 -22.36 -2.58 -11.49
C ASP A 253 -21.86 -3.32 -10.25
N GLY A 254 -22.19 -4.61 -10.11
CA GLY A 254 -21.75 -5.45 -9.00
C GLY A 254 -20.22 -5.64 -8.99
N ILE A 255 -19.59 -5.81 -10.15
CA ILE A 255 -18.13 -5.88 -10.28
C ILE A 255 -17.51 -4.52 -9.92
N ALA A 256 -18.06 -3.42 -10.43
CA ALA A 256 -17.56 -2.08 -10.15
C ALA A 256 -17.65 -1.76 -8.64
N GLU A 257 -18.79 -2.09 -8.00
CA GLU A 257 -18.95 -1.95 -6.55
C GLU A 257 -17.90 -2.76 -5.78
N CYS A 258 -17.66 -4.01 -6.19
CA CYS A 258 -16.65 -4.86 -5.56
C CYS A 258 -15.25 -4.26 -5.69
N GLN A 259 -14.87 -3.73 -6.86
CA GLN A 259 -13.56 -3.10 -7.07
C GLN A 259 -13.37 -1.82 -6.24
N VAL A 260 -14.43 -1.04 -6.05
CA VAL A 260 -14.38 0.17 -5.22
C VAL A 260 -14.28 -0.20 -3.74
N ARG A 261 -14.97 -1.27 -3.31
CA ARG A 261 -15.03 -1.68 -1.91
C ARG A 261 -13.79 -2.45 -1.45
N TRP A 262 -13.16 -3.20 -2.36
CA TRP A 262 -11.92 -3.95 -2.10
C TRP A 262 -10.84 -3.60 -3.15
N PRO A 263 -10.28 -2.39 -3.12
CA PRO A 263 -9.34 -1.90 -4.13
C PRO A 263 -8.04 -2.70 -4.16
N ASP A 264 -7.66 -3.33 -3.05
CA ASP A 264 -6.45 -4.14 -2.94
C ASP A 264 -6.61 -5.58 -3.46
N VAL A 265 -7.83 -5.98 -3.84
CA VAL A 265 -8.13 -7.28 -4.47
C VAL A 265 -8.60 -7.06 -5.91
N PRO A 266 -7.67 -6.91 -6.88
CA PRO A 266 -8.03 -6.66 -8.28
C PRO A 266 -8.79 -7.84 -8.88
N ILE A 267 -9.80 -7.53 -9.70
CA ILE A 267 -10.54 -8.50 -10.52
C ILE A 267 -10.04 -8.36 -11.96
N VAL A 268 -9.35 -9.40 -12.45
CA VAL A 268 -8.67 -9.37 -13.76
C VAL A 268 -9.32 -10.35 -14.72
N PHE A 269 -9.68 -9.87 -15.91
CA PHE A 269 -10.25 -10.69 -16.97
C PHE A 269 -9.14 -11.10 -17.93
N CYS A 270 -8.96 -12.41 -18.12
CA CYS A 270 -7.85 -13.01 -18.88
C CYS A 270 -8.35 -13.79 -20.08
N GLU A 271 -9.05 -13.19 -20.98
CA GLU A 271 -9.52 -13.70 -22.29
C GLU A 271 -9.70 -15.23 -22.47
N SER A 272 -8.88 -16.06 -21.85
CA SER A 272 -8.90 -17.52 -21.92
C SER A 272 -8.30 -18.14 -20.66
N ARG A 273 -8.61 -19.43 -20.44
CA ARG A 273 -8.07 -20.21 -19.32
C ARG A 273 -6.54 -20.27 -19.32
N SER A 274 -5.90 -20.41 -20.48
CA SER A 274 -4.43 -20.46 -20.58
C SER A 274 -3.78 -19.11 -20.22
N LEU A 275 -4.40 -18.00 -20.60
CA LEU A 275 -3.94 -16.67 -20.19
C LEU A 275 -4.19 -16.40 -18.71
N ALA A 276 -5.28 -16.90 -18.14
CA ALA A 276 -5.55 -16.83 -16.71
C ALA A 276 -4.54 -17.65 -15.90
N GLU A 277 -4.15 -18.85 -16.38
CA GLU A 277 -3.07 -19.66 -15.81
C GLU A 277 -1.74 -18.91 -15.83
N GLU A 278 -1.36 -18.33 -16.96
CA GLU A 278 -0.12 -17.55 -17.11
C GLU A 278 -0.12 -16.31 -16.23
N TRP A 279 -1.22 -15.59 -16.16
CA TRP A 279 -1.37 -14.42 -15.30
C TRP A 279 -1.24 -14.81 -13.82
N THR A 280 -1.92 -15.88 -13.40
CA THR A 280 -1.86 -16.41 -12.03
C THR A 280 -0.45 -16.78 -11.64
N TYR A 281 0.28 -17.47 -12.51
CA TYR A 281 1.68 -17.83 -12.31
C TYR A 281 2.54 -16.57 -12.07
N ARG A 282 2.41 -15.56 -12.93
CA ARG A 282 3.22 -14.33 -12.82
C ARG A 282 2.86 -13.50 -11.61
N TYR A 283 1.58 -13.41 -11.27
CA TYR A 283 1.12 -12.70 -10.09
C TYR A 283 1.68 -13.34 -8.81
N LEU A 284 1.54 -14.64 -8.68
CA LEU A 284 2.03 -15.39 -7.51
C LEU A 284 3.57 -15.37 -7.41
N ALA A 285 4.28 -15.46 -8.53
CA ALA A 285 5.73 -15.31 -8.55
C ALA A 285 6.18 -13.91 -8.09
N ALA A 286 5.49 -12.86 -8.54
CA ALA A 286 5.76 -11.50 -8.11
C ALA A 286 5.45 -11.29 -6.62
N ALA A 287 4.36 -11.88 -6.13
CA ALA A 287 3.99 -11.86 -4.72
C ALA A 287 5.00 -12.59 -3.84
N HIS A 288 5.50 -13.77 -4.29
CA HIS A 288 6.57 -14.49 -3.62
C HIS A 288 7.84 -13.64 -3.52
N ALA A 289 8.30 -13.09 -4.65
CA ALA A 289 9.50 -12.26 -4.69
C ALA A 289 9.38 -11.02 -3.78
N TRP A 290 8.18 -10.42 -3.74
CA TRP A 290 7.88 -9.32 -2.83
C TRP A 290 7.98 -9.78 -1.37
N ALA A 291 7.31 -10.88 -1.00
CA ALA A 291 7.27 -11.36 0.38
C ALA A 291 8.66 -11.75 0.92
N VAL A 292 9.50 -12.36 0.08
CA VAL A 292 10.90 -12.70 0.43
C VAL A 292 11.76 -11.43 0.60
N ALA A 293 11.54 -10.40 -0.23
CA ALA A 293 12.32 -9.17 -0.17
C ALA A 293 11.87 -8.20 0.94
N GLU A 294 10.64 -8.31 1.42
CA GLU A 294 10.03 -7.35 2.35
C GLU A 294 10.75 -7.24 3.70
N PRO A 295 11.12 -8.34 4.40
CA PRO A 295 11.85 -8.25 5.67
C PRO A 295 13.16 -7.49 5.54
N ALA A 296 13.97 -7.83 4.53
CA ALA A 296 15.25 -7.14 4.29
C ALA A 296 15.06 -5.68 3.86
N ALA A 297 13.93 -5.36 3.20
CA ALA A 297 13.59 -3.99 2.85
C ALA A 297 13.22 -3.16 4.08
N LEU A 298 12.49 -3.77 5.02
CA LEU A 298 12.13 -3.14 6.30
C LEU A 298 13.37 -2.83 7.14
N GLU A 299 14.28 -3.79 7.26
CA GLU A 299 15.55 -3.58 7.98
C GLU A 299 16.35 -2.42 7.40
N ARG A 300 16.42 -2.29 6.06
CA ARG A 300 17.15 -1.21 5.38
C ARG A 300 16.52 0.17 5.56
N ILE A 301 15.23 0.24 5.82
CA ILE A 301 14.50 1.51 6.00
C ILE A 301 14.44 1.91 7.49
N GLY A 302 14.91 1.02 8.40
CA GLY A 302 15.03 1.36 9.82
C GLY A 302 13.77 1.16 10.65
N GLY A 303 12.93 0.19 10.30
CA GLY A 303 11.84 -0.20 11.19
C GLY A 303 10.71 -1.00 10.54
N PRO A 304 9.89 -1.70 11.32
CA PRO A 304 8.69 -2.33 10.82
C PRO A 304 7.79 -1.25 10.21
N PRO A 305 7.02 -1.56 9.12
CA PRO A 305 6.00 -0.65 8.65
C PRO A 305 5.11 -0.35 9.85
N ALA A 306 4.86 0.93 10.09
CA ALA A 306 3.79 1.29 11.00
C ALA A 306 2.58 0.48 10.53
N ARG A 307 2.14 -0.48 11.36
CA ARG A 307 0.80 -1.00 11.18
C ARG A 307 -0.06 0.24 11.18
N TRP A 308 -0.79 0.46 10.09
CA TRP A 308 -1.87 1.44 10.08
C TRP A 308 -2.68 1.13 11.35
N PRO A 309 -2.68 1.99 12.37
CA PRO A 309 -3.43 1.69 13.55
C PRO A 309 -4.89 1.62 13.09
N PRO A 310 -5.64 0.54 13.39
CA PRO A 310 -7.06 0.74 13.52
C PRO A 310 -7.21 1.86 14.53
N ASP A 311 -8.01 2.87 14.21
CA ASP A 311 -8.30 4.02 15.05
C ASP A 311 -8.38 3.66 16.54
N ALA A 312 -7.26 3.62 17.21
CA ALA A 312 -7.23 3.87 18.63
C ALA A 312 -7.37 5.39 18.73
N PRO A 313 -8.40 5.93 19.35
CA PRO A 313 -8.49 7.35 19.60
C PRO A 313 -7.21 7.70 20.37
N GLN A 314 -6.26 8.36 19.70
CA GLN A 314 -5.26 9.11 20.41
C GLN A 314 -6.05 10.16 21.17
N VAL A 315 -6.31 9.89 22.42
CA VAL A 315 -6.74 10.90 23.38
C VAL A 315 -5.57 11.87 23.44
N SER A 316 -5.56 12.81 22.50
CA SER A 316 -4.67 13.95 22.61
C SER A 316 -5.12 14.68 23.86
N ALA A 317 -4.38 14.46 24.95
CA ALA A 317 -4.72 15.11 26.19
C ALA A 317 -4.80 16.61 25.94
N SER A 318 -5.92 17.19 26.29
CA SER A 318 -6.09 18.62 26.12
C SER A 318 -4.96 19.36 26.89
N PRO A 319 -4.50 20.50 26.42
CA PRO A 319 -3.50 21.27 27.15
C PRO A 319 -3.88 21.52 28.61
N ALA A 320 -5.18 21.57 28.95
CA ALA A 320 -5.69 21.64 30.29
C ALA A 320 -5.36 20.37 31.10
N ALA A 321 -5.60 19.20 30.55
CA ALA A 321 -5.33 17.92 31.20
C ALA A 321 -3.83 17.73 31.52
N ILE A 322 -2.94 18.13 30.60
CA ILE A 322 -1.49 18.09 30.84
C ILE A 322 -1.07 19.06 31.96
N ARG A 323 -1.66 20.25 32.02
CA ARG A 323 -1.38 21.22 33.12
C ARG A 323 -1.87 20.70 34.44
N ASP A 324 -3.06 20.15 34.53
CA ASP A 324 -3.62 19.60 35.77
C ASP A 324 -2.82 18.39 36.26
N TRP A 325 -2.35 17.55 35.37
CA TRP A 325 -1.43 16.48 35.71
C TRP A 325 -0.09 17.02 36.21
N ALA A 326 0.50 18.01 35.55
CA ALA A 326 1.77 18.60 35.96
C ALA A 326 1.68 19.19 37.35
N ARG A 327 0.60 19.95 37.68
CA ARG A 327 0.37 20.49 39.00
C ARG A 327 0.24 19.41 40.08
N ARG A 328 -0.52 18.35 39.81
CA ARG A 328 -0.66 17.21 40.72
C ARG A 328 0.65 16.47 40.98
N ASN A 329 1.60 16.53 40.06
CA ASN A 329 2.91 15.92 40.19
C ASN A 329 4.02 16.92 40.59
N GLY A 330 3.64 18.09 41.11
CA GLY A 330 4.58 19.10 41.65
C GLY A 330 5.41 19.84 40.60
N LEU A 331 5.02 19.74 39.31
CA LEU A 331 5.72 20.41 38.22
C LEU A 331 5.15 21.82 38.01
N SER A 332 6.01 22.83 37.99
CA SER A 332 5.61 24.22 37.74
C SER A 332 5.24 24.41 36.27
N VAL A 333 4.01 24.84 36.02
CA VAL A 333 3.50 25.12 34.67
C VAL A 333 2.61 26.35 34.67
N ALA A 334 2.77 27.22 33.68
CA ALA A 334 1.98 28.43 33.51
C ALA A 334 0.50 28.10 33.21
N GLU A 335 -0.43 28.88 33.73
CA GLU A 335 -1.87 28.69 33.52
C GLU A 335 -2.30 28.84 32.06
N ARG A 336 -1.62 29.70 31.32
CA ARG A 336 -1.88 29.95 29.88
C ARG A 336 -0.56 29.98 29.10
N GLY A 337 -0.63 29.79 27.80
CA GLY A 337 0.54 29.78 26.93
C GLY A 337 1.10 28.38 26.59
N ARG A 338 2.32 28.32 26.08
CA ARG A 338 2.97 27.09 25.61
C ARG A 338 3.42 26.24 26.80
N ILE A 339 3.07 24.95 26.79
CA ILE A 339 3.54 23.98 27.78
C ILE A 339 4.97 23.56 27.41
N PRO A 340 5.94 23.65 28.33
CA PRO A 340 7.31 23.21 28.08
C PRO A 340 7.41 21.77 27.60
N SER A 341 8.34 21.48 26.68
CA SER A 341 8.56 20.15 26.12
C SER A 341 8.89 19.12 27.19
N SER A 342 9.66 19.49 28.20
CA SER A 342 10.00 18.63 29.36
C SER A 342 8.75 18.12 30.10
N ILE A 343 7.74 18.98 30.28
CA ILE A 343 6.47 18.60 30.93
C ILE A 343 5.64 17.68 30.06
N ARG A 344 5.61 17.89 28.74
CA ARG A 344 4.93 17.00 27.79
C ARG A 344 5.59 15.63 27.77
N GLN A 345 6.91 15.56 27.73
CA GLN A 345 7.65 14.30 27.77
C GLN A 345 7.46 13.55 29.09
N ALA A 346 7.42 14.26 30.22
CA ALA A 346 7.15 13.64 31.49
C ALA A 346 5.73 13.06 31.56
N TRP A 347 4.74 13.77 31.02
CA TRP A 347 3.36 13.28 30.92
C TRP A 347 3.26 12.03 30.04
N HIS A 348 3.88 12.01 28.87
CA HIS A 348 3.90 10.82 27.98
C HIS A 348 4.58 9.62 28.62
N ARG A 349 5.61 9.81 29.42
CA ARG A 349 6.25 8.71 30.15
C ARG A 349 5.35 8.15 31.24
N SER A 350 4.62 8.99 31.96
CA SER A 350 3.71 8.56 33.04
C SER A 350 2.49 7.81 32.49
N THR A 351 1.94 8.20 31.32
CA THR A 351 0.82 7.49 30.69
C THR A 351 1.23 6.15 30.13
N ARG A 352 2.44 5.98 29.59
CA ARG A 352 2.96 4.68 29.18
C ARG A 352 3.24 3.72 30.34
N ALA A 353 3.60 4.22 31.50
CA ALA A 353 3.85 3.41 32.70
C ALA A 353 2.56 2.92 33.39
N SER A 354 1.41 3.51 33.07
CA SER A 354 0.10 3.11 33.61
C SER A 354 -0.64 2.09 32.72
N GLU A 355 -0.10 1.76 31.55
CA GLU A 355 -0.65 0.79 30.60
C GLU A 355 0.12 -0.55 30.59
N LEU A 356 1.14 -0.71 31.44
CA LEU A 356 1.87 -1.94 31.73
C LEU A 356 1.46 -2.50 33.10
#